data_c9793a1d25fddda64b7477c41785f9a7
#
_entry.id   c9793a1d25fddda64b7477c41785f9a7
#
_cell.length_a   1.000
_cell.length_b   1.000
_cell.length_c   1.000
_cell.angle_alpha   90.00
_cell.angle_beta   90.00
_cell.angle_gamma   90.00
#
_symmetry.space_group_name_H-M   'P 1'
#
loop_
_entity.id
_entity.type
_entity.pdbx_description
1 polymer ?
#
loop_
_entity_poly.entity_id
_entity_poly.type
_entity_poly.pdbx_seq_one_letter_code
_entity_poly.pdbx_strand_id
1 'polypeptide(L)'
;YNQVYEKEENNNIMIQIMSNILGSRNSESREHILHIKIATEMMLRQLVKVTDAYPLTEADIALITTASSLHDIGKIRIPEEVLNKPGRLTDEEFKIMKKHSELGAAIIKDMDFPQDHRLVHTAWEICRWHHERWDGKGYPDGLKGEEIPICAQVVSIVDVYDALTSERCYKKAFDHDTAIQMILDGQCGQFNPILLKCLKELSIQLSKMSGKETDDNKHYYEIQRLSNEILSDKFLPNQIYSQSLIKVMQEKIDFFKSNSGKNSIDYNAVSGQLTILNGEYQILCQRDNLNFNLFKEFGVNEEDVQCIRVLLHQTSVQNKEISATIKATVENNSQMYRMKLHTLWSPLKKDGYIGIIGYFDTVK
;
A
#
# COMPACT_ATOMS: atom_id res chain seq x y z
N TYR A 1 -13.16 -25.21 -12.87
CA TYR A 1 -13.49 -23.86 -13.40
C TYR A 1 -14.06 -22.98 -12.28
N ASN A 2 -15.04 -23.44 -11.47
CA ASN A 2 -15.65 -22.61 -10.40
C ASN A 2 -14.63 -22.18 -9.30
N GLN A 3 -13.72 -23.07 -8.88
CA GLN A 3 -12.78 -22.73 -7.81
C GLN A 3 -11.74 -21.67 -8.18
N VAL A 4 -11.36 -21.57 -9.45
CA VAL A 4 -10.43 -20.54 -9.93
C VAL A 4 -11.14 -19.19 -9.98
N TYR A 5 -12.37 -19.18 -10.47
CA TYR A 5 -13.21 -17.97 -10.56
C TYR A 5 -13.53 -17.40 -9.16
N GLU A 6 -13.93 -18.26 -8.23
CA GLU A 6 -14.18 -17.87 -6.84
C GLU A 6 -12.91 -17.33 -6.14
N LYS A 7 -11.74 -17.83 -6.49
CA LYS A 7 -10.47 -17.38 -5.91
C LYS A 7 -10.08 -15.99 -6.44
N GLU A 8 -10.32 -15.72 -7.71
CA GLU A 8 -10.09 -14.39 -8.32
C GLU A 8 -11.08 -13.35 -7.80
N GLU A 9 -12.33 -13.70 -7.66
CA GLU A 9 -13.37 -12.83 -7.13
C GLU A 9 -13.10 -12.47 -5.65
N ASN A 10 -12.70 -13.44 -4.84
CA ASN A 10 -12.31 -13.22 -3.44
C ASN A 10 -11.07 -12.32 -3.30
N ASN A 11 -10.08 -12.46 -4.17
CA ASN A 11 -8.92 -11.57 -4.20
C ASN A 11 -9.32 -10.13 -4.55
N ASN A 12 -10.22 -9.95 -5.51
CA ASN A 12 -10.74 -8.63 -5.89
C ASN A 12 -11.50 -7.96 -4.73
N ILE A 13 -12.34 -8.69 -4.03
CA ILE A 13 -13.08 -8.20 -2.86
C ILE A 13 -12.12 -7.77 -1.76
N MET A 14 -11.11 -8.56 -1.47
CA MET A 14 -10.12 -8.26 -0.43
C MET A 14 -9.33 -7.00 -0.73
N ILE A 15 -8.88 -6.83 -1.97
CA ILE A 15 -8.18 -5.63 -2.43
C ILE A 15 -9.07 -4.40 -2.35
N GLN A 16 -10.33 -4.50 -2.72
CA GLN A 16 -11.29 -3.41 -2.58
C GLN A 16 -11.52 -3.00 -1.13
N ILE A 17 -11.60 -3.97 -0.22
CA ILE A 17 -11.74 -3.68 1.20
C ILE A 17 -10.49 -2.97 1.73
N MET A 18 -9.29 -3.43 1.37
CA MET A 18 -8.04 -2.78 1.76
C MET A 18 -7.96 -1.36 1.21
N SER A 19 -8.34 -1.15 -0.03
CA SER A 19 -8.38 0.17 -0.67
C SER A 19 -9.42 1.09 -0.04
N ASN A 20 -10.58 0.57 0.38
CA ASN A 20 -11.59 1.34 1.10
C ASN A 20 -11.13 1.77 2.51
N ILE A 21 -10.39 0.89 3.20
CA ILE A 21 -9.78 1.23 4.51
C ILE A 21 -8.76 2.36 4.34
N LEU A 22 -7.97 2.32 3.27
CA LEU A 22 -7.05 3.39 2.89
C LEU A 22 -7.77 4.71 2.64
N GLY A 23 -8.80 4.71 1.81
CA GLY A 23 -9.59 5.90 1.47
C GLY A 23 -10.28 6.53 2.70
N SER A 24 -10.53 5.76 3.77
CA SER A 24 -11.08 6.31 5.01
C SER A 24 -10.07 7.09 5.85
N ARG A 25 -8.77 6.89 5.64
CA ARG A 25 -7.70 7.56 6.39
C ARG A 25 -7.16 8.82 5.71
N ASN A 26 -6.96 8.74 4.42
CA ASN A 26 -6.58 9.88 3.61
C ASN A 26 -7.85 10.36 2.90
N SER A 27 -8.08 11.62 2.78
CA SER A 27 -9.23 12.20 2.07
C SER A 27 -9.33 11.78 0.57
N GLU A 28 -8.66 10.69 0.18
CA GLU A 28 -8.84 10.06 -1.12
C GLU A 28 -10.22 9.44 -1.20
N SER A 29 -10.99 9.92 -2.16
CA SER A 29 -12.35 9.45 -2.36
C SER A 29 -12.35 8.01 -2.89
N ARG A 30 -13.41 7.25 -2.59
CA ARG A 30 -13.66 5.93 -3.24
C ARG A 30 -13.66 6.06 -4.76
N GLU A 31 -14.04 7.22 -5.26
CA GLU A 31 -14.04 7.56 -6.67
C GLU A 31 -12.63 7.53 -7.26
N HIS A 32 -11.61 8.03 -6.54
CA HIS A 32 -10.22 7.96 -6.96
C HIS A 32 -9.79 6.51 -7.25
N ILE A 33 -10.01 5.60 -6.31
CA ILE A 33 -9.63 4.18 -6.46
C ILE A 33 -10.34 3.55 -7.67
N LEU A 34 -11.61 3.87 -7.85
CA LEU A 34 -12.38 3.40 -8.99
C LEU A 34 -11.85 3.97 -10.31
N HIS A 35 -11.57 5.26 -10.35
CA HIS A 35 -11.00 5.93 -11.52
C HIS A 35 -9.65 5.32 -11.91
N ILE A 36 -8.74 5.11 -10.94
CA ILE A 36 -7.46 4.44 -11.15
C ILE A 36 -7.67 3.06 -11.78
N LYS A 37 -8.58 2.26 -11.24
CA LYS A 37 -8.86 0.91 -11.74
C LYS A 37 -9.36 0.93 -13.18
N ILE A 38 -10.40 1.71 -13.46
CA ILE A 38 -11.03 1.78 -14.79
C ILE A 38 -10.05 2.36 -15.82
N ALA A 39 -9.38 3.47 -15.49
CA ALA A 39 -8.45 4.11 -16.42
C ALA A 39 -7.22 3.21 -16.67
N THR A 40 -6.73 2.48 -15.66
CA THR A 40 -5.66 1.48 -15.84
C THR A 40 -6.08 0.39 -16.83
N GLU A 41 -7.26 -0.17 -16.68
CA GLU A 41 -7.79 -1.18 -17.62
C GLU A 41 -7.90 -0.63 -19.04
N MET A 42 -8.47 0.56 -19.20
CA MET A 42 -8.59 1.21 -20.51
C MET A 42 -7.23 1.44 -21.16
N MET A 43 -6.25 1.92 -20.39
CA MET A 43 -4.89 2.15 -20.88
C MET A 43 -4.19 0.85 -21.29
N LEU A 44 -4.32 -0.23 -20.52
CA LEU A 44 -3.73 -1.54 -20.84
C LEU A 44 -4.38 -2.13 -22.11
N ARG A 45 -5.71 -2.07 -22.20
CA ARG A 45 -6.43 -2.54 -23.40
C ARG A 45 -6.09 -1.73 -24.66
N GLN A 46 -5.81 -0.45 -24.52
CA GLN A 46 -5.33 0.37 -25.63
C GLN A 46 -3.87 0.07 -25.98
N LEU A 47 -3.03 -0.15 -24.98
CA LEU A 47 -1.61 -0.47 -25.15
C LEU A 47 -1.42 -1.71 -26.03
N VAL A 48 -2.13 -2.80 -25.75
CA VAL A 48 -2.05 -4.05 -26.55
C VAL A 48 -2.59 -3.91 -27.96
N LYS A 49 -3.40 -2.89 -28.25
CA LYS A 49 -3.85 -2.56 -29.61
C LYS A 49 -2.82 -1.73 -30.39
N VAL A 50 -2.04 -0.93 -29.67
CA VAL A 50 -1.12 0.05 -30.27
C VAL A 50 0.24 -0.57 -30.54
N THR A 51 0.66 -1.59 -29.76
CA THR A 51 1.99 -2.18 -29.86
C THR A 51 2.05 -3.62 -29.39
N ASP A 52 2.91 -4.41 -30.02
CA ASP A 52 3.26 -5.77 -29.61
C ASP A 52 4.47 -5.80 -28.62
N ALA A 53 5.02 -4.63 -28.28
CA ALA A 53 6.19 -4.54 -27.38
C ALA A 53 5.88 -5.03 -25.97
N TYR A 54 4.61 -4.99 -25.56
CA TYR A 54 4.14 -5.47 -24.25
C TYR A 54 3.08 -6.56 -24.46
N PRO A 55 3.48 -7.83 -24.53
CA PRO A 55 2.57 -8.95 -24.82
C PRO A 55 1.74 -9.32 -23.58
N LEU A 56 0.78 -8.48 -23.21
CA LEU A 56 -0.12 -8.68 -22.08
C LEU A 56 -1.33 -9.53 -22.50
N THR A 57 -1.60 -10.57 -21.71
CA THR A 57 -2.82 -11.35 -21.83
C THR A 57 -4.00 -10.68 -21.11
N GLU A 58 -5.24 -11.13 -21.35
CA GLU A 58 -6.40 -10.68 -20.57
C GLU A 58 -6.23 -10.92 -19.06
N ALA A 59 -5.57 -12.01 -18.68
CA ALA A 59 -5.24 -12.30 -17.29
C ALA A 59 -4.23 -11.31 -16.72
N ASP A 60 -3.25 -10.85 -17.51
CA ASP A 60 -2.29 -9.82 -17.10
C ASP A 60 -2.99 -8.46 -16.93
N ILE A 61 -3.89 -8.11 -17.85
CA ILE A 61 -4.68 -6.88 -17.77
C ILE A 61 -5.53 -6.89 -16.49
N ALA A 62 -6.27 -7.96 -16.23
CA ALA A 62 -7.09 -8.09 -15.03
C ALA A 62 -6.25 -8.02 -13.75
N LEU A 63 -5.08 -8.67 -13.75
CA LEU A 63 -4.13 -8.67 -12.63
C LEU A 63 -3.62 -7.27 -12.32
N ILE A 64 -3.11 -6.55 -13.32
CA ILE A 64 -2.56 -5.19 -13.18
C ILE A 64 -3.67 -4.23 -12.76
N THR A 65 -4.85 -4.32 -13.38
CA THR A 65 -6.04 -3.54 -13.02
C THR A 65 -6.42 -3.72 -11.55
N THR A 66 -6.39 -4.96 -11.07
CA THR A 66 -6.69 -5.26 -9.66
C THR A 66 -5.61 -4.70 -8.73
N ALA A 67 -4.34 -4.91 -9.06
CA ALA A 67 -3.20 -4.47 -8.28
C ALA A 67 -3.09 -2.92 -8.21
N SER A 68 -3.55 -2.19 -9.23
CA SER A 68 -3.50 -0.73 -9.28
C SER A 68 -4.22 -0.05 -8.11
N SER A 69 -5.24 -0.71 -7.56
CA SER A 69 -5.98 -0.23 -6.38
C SER A 69 -5.14 -0.13 -5.11
N LEU A 70 -3.96 -0.76 -5.09
CA LEU A 70 -3.05 -0.80 -3.94
C LEU A 70 -1.87 0.17 -4.04
N HIS A 71 -1.74 0.93 -5.14
CA HIS A 71 -0.56 1.77 -5.41
C HIS A 71 -0.16 2.65 -4.23
N ASP A 72 -1.12 3.17 -3.52
CA ASP A 72 -0.98 4.11 -2.41
C ASP A 72 -1.10 3.50 -1.01
N ILE A 73 -1.08 2.16 -0.87
CA ILE A 73 -1.25 1.48 0.42
C ILE A 73 -0.25 1.94 1.49
N GLY A 74 0.93 2.39 1.07
CA GLY A 74 1.95 2.89 1.99
C GLY A 74 1.59 4.19 2.71
N LYS A 75 0.58 4.93 2.25
CA LYS A 75 0.05 6.11 2.93
C LYS A 75 -0.49 5.80 4.33
N ILE A 76 -0.81 4.54 4.60
CA ILE A 76 -1.15 4.08 5.96
C ILE A 76 -0.05 4.40 6.97
N ARG A 77 1.21 4.37 6.56
CA ARG A 77 2.37 4.61 7.43
C ARG A 77 2.84 6.07 7.41
N ILE A 78 2.20 6.94 6.64
CA ILE A 78 2.52 8.38 6.63
C ILE A 78 1.86 9.08 7.82
N PRO A 79 2.55 10.02 8.52
CA PRO A 79 1.99 10.80 9.61
C PRO A 79 0.72 11.54 9.19
N GLU A 80 -0.25 11.60 10.09
CA GLU A 80 -1.51 12.32 9.88
C GLU A 80 -1.28 13.79 9.54
N GLU A 81 -0.33 14.43 10.22
CA GLU A 81 0.00 15.85 10.07
C GLU A 81 0.55 16.16 8.67
N VAL A 82 1.22 15.18 8.04
CA VAL A 82 1.75 15.29 6.67
C VAL A 82 0.69 14.86 5.67
N LEU A 83 0.01 13.75 5.94
CA LEU A 83 -0.96 13.15 5.03
C LEU A 83 -2.16 14.05 4.79
N ASN A 84 -2.72 14.63 5.85
CA ASN A 84 -3.94 15.45 5.82
C ASN A 84 -3.66 16.94 6.09
N LYS A 85 -2.43 17.40 5.81
CA LYS A 85 -2.06 18.79 5.99
C LYS A 85 -2.94 19.71 5.14
N PRO A 86 -3.60 20.73 5.76
CA PRO A 86 -4.37 21.70 5.01
C PRO A 86 -3.46 22.72 4.32
N GLY A 87 -2.86 22.35 3.18
CA GLY A 87 -1.98 23.22 2.41
C GLY A 87 -0.86 22.50 1.69
N ARG A 88 0.09 23.26 1.16
CA ARG A 88 1.26 22.70 0.49
C ARG A 88 2.21 22.08 1.52
N LEU A 89 2.77 20.92 1.19
CA LEU A 89 3.84 20.31 1.97
C LEU A 89 5.13 21.11 1.83
N THR A 90 5.90 21.21 2.91
CA THR A 90 7.29 21.69 2.83
C THR A 90 8.16 20.65 2.12
N ASP A 91 9.41 20.97 1.80
CA ASP A 91 10.31 20.02 1.15
C ASP A 91 10.60 18.81 2.06
N GLU A 92 10.69 19.01 3.37
CA GLU A 92 10.87 17.96 4.37
C GLU A 92 9.64 17.06 4.46
N GLU A 93 8.45 17.64 4.54
CA GLU A 93 7.19 16.89 4.56
C GLU A 93 6.98 16.14 3.23
N PHE A 94 7.36 16.73 2.12
CA PHE A 94 7.30 16.06 0.83
C PHE A 94 8.27 14.87 0.73
N LYS A 95 9.45 14.95 1.37
CA LYS A 95 10.36 13.81 1.51
C LYS A 95 9.71 12.68 2.32
N ILE A 96 8.95 13.01 3.37
CA ILE A 96 8.20 12.03 4.16
C ILE A 96 7.10 11.42 3.29
N MET A 97 6.32 12.24 2.60
CA MET A 97 5.24 11.78 1.71
C MET A 97 5.76 10.82 0.64
N LYS A 98 6.89 11.10 0.00
CA LYS A 98 7.48 10.21 -1.02
C LYS A 98 7.75 8.78 -0.54
N LYS A 99 7.91 8.59 0.76
CA LYS A 99 8.19 7.25 1.33
C LYS A 99 7.02 6.29 1.24
N HIS A 100 5.80 6.78 0.94
CA HIS A 100 4.65 5.87 0.79
C HIS A 100 4.92 4.79 -0.26
N SER A 101 5.71 5.06 -1.31
CA SER A 101 6.07 4.07 -2.34
C SER A 101 6.87 2.90 -1.75
N GLU A 102 7.93 3.20 -0.99
CA GLU A 102 8.75 2.19 -0.30
C GLU A 102 7.97 1.47 0.79
N LEU A 103 7.21 2.23 1.59
CA LEU A 103 6.39 1.69 2.67
C LEU A 103 5.26 0.81 2.15
N GLY A 104 4.66 1.17 1.02
CA GLY A 104 3.66 0.36 0.34
C GLY A 104 4.23 -0.96 -0.16
N ALA A 105 5.37 -0.91 -0.83
CA ALA A 105 6.09 -2.11 -1.27
C ALA A 105 6.45 -3.02 -0.07
N ALA A 106 6.88 -2.44 1.05
CA ALA A 106 7.16 -3.19 2.27
C ALA A 106 5.88 -3.85 2.83
N ILE A 107 4.75 -3.14 2.89
CA ILE A 107 3.47 -3.70 3.34
C ILE A 107 3.06 -4.88 2.46
N ILE A 108 3.14 -4.74 1.13
CA ILE A 108 2.78 -5.83 0.19
C ILE A 108 3.69 -7.04 0.38
N LYS A 109 4.98 -6.82 0.58
CA LYS A 109 5.96 -7.90 0.83
C LYS A 109 5.71 -8.61 2.15
N ASP A 110 5.22 -7.89 3.17
CA ASP A 110 4.90 -8.42 4.50
C ASP A 110 3.60 -9.23 4.55
N MET A 111 2.83 -9.26 3.47
CA MET A 111 1.60 -10.05 3.42
C MET A 111 1.93 -11.54 3.35
N ASP A 112 1.15 -12.35 4.09
CA ASP A 112 1.28 -13.82 4.14
C ASP A 112 0.71 -14.48 2.87
N PHE A 113 1.27 -14.10 1.72
CA PHE A 113 1.02 -14.77 0.46
C PHE A 113 2.29 -15.46 -0.03
N PRO A 114 2.17 -16.57 -0.78
CA PRO A 114 3.31 -17.13 -1.48
C PRO A 114 4.01 -16.02 -2.28
N GLN A 115 5.33 -15.86 -2.10
CA GLN A 115 6.10 -14.78 -2.74
C GLN A 115 6.13 -14.88 -4.28
N ASP A 116 5.82 -16.05 -4.82
CA ASP A 116 5.64 -16.31 -6.25
C ASP A 116 4.24 -15.97 -6.77
N HIS A 117 3.36 -15.43 -5.90
CA HIS A 117 2.01 -15.06 -6.30
C HIS A 117 2.05 -13.81 -7.18
N ARG A 118 1.71 -13.95 -8.46
CA ARG A 118 1.79 -12.89 -9.48
C ARG A 118 1.14 -11.56 -9.05
N LEU A 119 -0.01 -11.62 -8.39
CA LEU A 119 -0.71 -10.41 -7.91
C LEU A 119 0.12 -9.65 -6.87
N VAL A 120 0.76 -10.36 -5.94
CA VAL A 120 1.60 -9.76 -4.89
C VAL A 120 2.81 -9.08 -5.52
N HIS A 121 3.47 -9.76 -6.45
CA HIS A 121 4.61 -9.19 -7.18
C HIS A 121 4.21 -7.93 -7.96
N THR A 122 3.12 -7.99 -8.73
CA THR A 122 2.64 -6.85 -9.51
C THR A 122 2.21 -5.68 -8.61
N ALA A 123 1.53 -5.95 -7.49
CA ALA A 123 1.16 -4.93 -6.52
C ALA A 123 2.40 -4.28 -5.88
N TRP A 124 3.43 -5.09 -5.57
CA TRP A 124 4.71 -4.60 -5.05
C TRP A 124 5.41 -3.67 -6.06
N GLU A 125 5.50 -4.07 -7.33
CA GLU A 125 6.06 -3.24 -8.40
C GLU A 125 5.33 -1.90 -8.55
N ILE A 126 3.99 -1.95 -8.57
CA ILE A 126 3.16 -0.75 -8.67
C ILE A 126 3.37 0.15 -7.46
N CYS A 127 3.27 -0.37 -6.23
CA CYS A 127 3.48 0.41 -5.01
C CYS A 127 4.83 1.10 -5.00
N ARG A 128 5.90 0.37 -5.37
CA ARG A 128 7.25 0.88 -5.32
C ARG A 128 7.54 1.91 -6.39
N TRP A 129 7.05 1.68 -7.63
CA TRP A 129 7.56 2.38 -8.81
C TRP A 129 6.53 3.24 -9.57
N HIS A 130 5.30 3.40 -9.11
CA HIS A 130 4.32 4.27 -9.79
C HIS A 130 4.69 5.76 -9.79
N HIS A 131 5.67 6.18 -9.01
CA HIS A 131 6.25 7.53 -9.04
C HIS A 131 7.62 7.61 -9.72
N GLU A 132 8.07 6.52 -10.34
CA GLU A 132 9.21 6.59 -11.24
C GLU A 132 8.83 7.34 -12.52
N ARG A 133 9.82 7.93 -13.14
CA ARG A 133 9.64 8.76 -14.34
C ARG A 133 10.49 8.25 -15.47
N TRP A 134 9.96 8.30 -16.68
CA TRP A 134 10.67 7.86 -17.88
C TRP A 134 12.06 8.47 -18.06
N ASP A 135 12.25 9.70 -17.57
CA ASP A 135 13.54 10.42 -17.59
C ASP A 135 14.51 10.05 -16.45
N GLY A 136 14.13 9.14 -15.55
CA GLY A 136 14.93 8.72 -14.39
C GLY A 136 14.97 9.74 -13.24
N LYS A 137 14.09 10.76 -13.26
CA LYS A 137 13.99 11.77 -12.19
C LYS A 137 12.88 11.46 -11.21
N GLY A 138 12.37 10.23 -11.23
CA GLY A 138 11.36 9.72 -10.32
C GLY A 138 11.91 9.30 -8.97
N TYR A 139 11.12 8.56 -8.22
CA TYR A 139 11.49 7.98 -6.94
C TYR A 139 10.74 6.66 -6.73
N PRO A 140 11.21 5.75 -5.86
CA PRO A 140 12.33 5.89 -4.92
C PRO A 140 13.71 5.52 -5.51
N ASP A 141 13.78 4.72 -6.60
CA ASP A 141 15.01 4.11 -7.08
C ASP A 141 15.66 4.87 -8.26
N GLY A 142 14.94 5.79 -8.89
CA GLY A 142 15.40 6.57 -10.04
C GLY A 142 15.50 5.74 -11.32
N LEU A 143 14.63 4.73 -11.48
CA LEU A 143 14.56 3.89 -12.68
C LEU A 143 14.23 4.72 -13.92
N LYS A 144 14.77 4.31 -15.07
CA LYS A 144 14.65 5.06 -16.32
C LYS A 144 14.14 4.19 -17.46
N GLY A 145 13.21 4.72 -18.25
CA GLY A 145 12.72 4.07 -19.45
C GLY A 145 12.12 2.70 -19.14
N GLU A 146 12.57 1.67 -19.85
CA GLU A 146 12.08 0.28 -19.72
C GLU A 146 12.54 -0.44 -18.43
N GLU A 147 13.40 0.16 -17.62
CA GLU A 147 13.69 -0.36 -16.27
C GLU A 147 12.46 -0.29 -15.38
N ILE A 148 11.52 0.61 -15.67
CA ILE A 148 10.26 0.73 -14.96
C ILE A 148 9.29 -0.33 -15.50
N PRO A 149 8.74 -1.24 -14.65
CA PRO A 149 7.75 -2.23 -15.10
C PRO A 149 6.53 -1.55 -15.74
N ILE A 150 6.01 -2.13 -16.80
CA ILE A 150 4.88 -1.54 -17.55
C ILE A 150 3.64 -1.32 -16.67
N CYS A 151 3.38 -2.18 -15.69
CA CYS A 151 2.29 -2.01 -14.72
C CYS A 151 2.45 -0.69 -13.93
N ALA A 152 3.66 -0.37 -13.47
CA ALA A 152 3.94 0.86 -12.76
C ALA A 152 3.88 2.08 -13.67
N GLN A 153 4.38 1.97 -14.91
CA GLN A 153 4.30 3.05 -15.92
C GLN A 153 2.85 3.44 -16.23
N VAL A 154 1.96 2.45 -16.39
CA VAL A 154 0.54 2.70 -16.68
C VAL A 154 -0.15 3.33 -15.48
N VAL A 155 0.07 2.83 -14.27
CA VAL A 155 -0.53 3.42 -13.05
C VAL A 155 -0.02 4.83 -12.82
N SER A 156 1.26 5.11 -13.08
CA SER A 156 1.85 6.45 -12.95
C SER A 156 1.12 7.51 -13.80
N ILE A 157 0.88 7.23 -15.07
CA ILE A 157 0.21 8.20 -15.95
C ILE A 157 -1.28 8.37 -15.60
N VAL A 158 -1.93 7.28 -15.15
CA VAL A 158 -3.33 7.28 -14.73
C VAL A 158 -3.51 8.06 -13.42
N ASP A 159 -2.62 7.85 -12.43
CA ASP A 159 -2.65 8.59 -11.17
C ASP A 159 -2.46 10.10 -11.37
N VAL A 160 -1.51 10.48 -12.22
CA VAL A 160 -1.32 11.90 -12.58
C VAL A 160 -2.55 12.47 -13.26
N TYR A 161 -3.19 11.75 -14.18
CA TYR A 161 -4.40 12.20 -14.84
C TYR A 161 -5.55 12.41 -13.82
N ASP A 162 -5.79 11.43 -12.94
CA ASP A 162 -6.83 11.55 -11.91
C ASP A 162 -6.51 12.68 -10.93
N ALA A 163 -5.25 12.84 -10.51
CA ALA A 163 -4.82 13.93 -9.65
C ALA A 163 -5.01 15.33 -10.26
N LEU A 164 -5.02 15.45 -11.58
CA LEU A 164 -5.30 16.70 -12.28
C LEU A 164 -6.79 16.97 -12.42
N THR A 165 -7.60 15.94 -12.66
CA THR A 165 -9.02 16.05 -12.98
C THR A 165 -9.94 15.92 -11.76
N SER A 166 -9.43 15.47 -10.61
CA SER A 166 -10.18 15.37 -9.35
C SER A 166 -10.02 16.62 -8.47
N GLU A 167 -11.10 17.05 -7.83
CA GLU A 167 -11.06 18.11 -6.82
C GLU A 167 -10.32 17.64 -5.57
N ARG A 168 -9.40 18.45 -5.08
CA ARG A 168 -8.70 18.23 -3.81
C ARG A 168 -8.90 19.44 -2.88
N CYS A 169 -8.78 19.24 -1.57
CA CYS A 169 -9.03 20.30 -0.56
C CYS A 169 -8.33 21.64 -0.84
N TYR A 170 -7.26 21.65 -1.66
CA TYR A 170 -6.44 22.85 -1.92
C TYR A 170 -6.35 23.22 -3.40
N LYS A 171 -7.00 22.44 -4.31
CA LYS A 171 -6.85 22.62 -5.76
C LYS A 171 -8.14 22.29 -6.48
N LYS A 172 -8.65 23.25 -7.24
CA LYS A 172 -9.72 22.96 -8.19
C LYS A 172 -9.23 22.01 -9.26
N ALA A 173 -10.10 21.10 -9.69
CA ALA A 173 -9.85 20.23 -10.82
C ALA A 173 -9.55 21.07 -12.07
N PHE A 174 -8.58 20.61 -12.86
CA PHE A 174 -8.43 21.10 -14.22
C PHE A 174 -9.51 20.43 -15.09
N ASP A 175 -9.92 21.13 -16.15
CA ASP A 175 -10.73 20.49 -17.15
C ASP A 175 -9.94 19.39 -17.88
N HIS A 176 -10.67 18.46 -18.47
CA HIS A 176 -10.10 17.27 -19.10
C HIS A 176 -9.02 17.61 -20.15
N ASP A 177 -9.32 18.55 -21.06
CA ASP A 177 -8.43 18.88 -22.17
C ASP A 177 -7.14 19.51 -21.68
N THR A 178 -7.25 20.40 -20.68
CA THR A 178 -6.08 21.00 -19.99
C THR A 178 -5.23 19.94 -19.31
N ALA A 179 -5.84 18.98 -18.60
CA ALA A 179 -5.12 17.91 -17.92
C ALA A 179 -4.34 17.02 -18.91
N ILE A 180 -5.01 16.59 -19.99
CA ILE A 180 -4.36 15.82 -21.06
C ILE A 180 -3.18 16.60 -21.66
N GLN A 181 -3.37 17.89 -21.98
CA GLN A 181 -2.31 18.71 -22.57
C GLN A 181 -1.12 18.86 -21.63
N MET A 182 -1.36 19.09 -20.33
CA MET A 182 -0.29 19.18 -19.33
C MET A 182 0.57 17.91 -19.26
N ILE A 183 -0.06 16.74 -19.37
CA ILE A 183 0.63 15.44 -19.39
C ILE A 183 1.46 15.30 -20.67
N LEU A 184 0.87 15.61 -21.83
CA LEU A 184 1.53 15.51 -23.13
C LEU A 184 2.72 16.46 -23.24
N ASP A 185 2.64 17.66 -22.67
CA ASP A 185 3.72 18.66 -22.63
C ASP A 185 4.81 18.34 -21.60
N GLY A 186 4.65 17.27 -20.82
CA GLY A 186 5.63 16.85 -19.80
C GLY A 186 5.67 17.76 -18.56
N GLN A 187 4.64 18.60 -18.33
CA GLN A 187 4.56 19.47 -17.15
C GLN A 187 4.44 18.69 -15.83
N CYS A 188 3.91 17.46 -15.91
CA CYS A 188 3.72 16.56 -14.77
C CYS A 188 4.80 15.47 -14.67
N GLY A 189 5.84 15.54 -15.49
CA GLY A 189 6.88 14.52 -15.61
C GLY A 189 6.95 13.95 -17.02
N GLN A 190 7.95 13.11 -17.26
CA GLN A 190 8.12 12.43 -18.53
C GLN A 190 7.55 11.02 -18.43
N PHE A 191 6.75 10.62 -19.40
CA PHE A 191 6.12 9.31 -19.51
C PHE A 191 6.57 8.58 -20.77
N ASN A 192 6.34 7.28 -20.80
CA ASN A 192 6.58 6.46 -21.98
C ASN A 192 5.84 7.04 -23.20
N PRO A 193 6.52 7.31 -24.32
CA PRO A 193 5.88 7.88 -25.52
C PRO A 193 4.70 7.04 -26.06
N ILE A 194 4.76 5.71 -25.90
CA ILE A 194 3.69 4.82 -26.31
C ILE A 194 2.45 5.03 -25.42
N LEU A 195 2.63 5.20 -24.11
CA LEU A 195 1.53 5.47 -23.18
C LEU A 195 0.93 6.86 -23.40
N LEU A 196 1.75 7.88 -23.76
CA LEU A 196 1.25 9.19 -24.17
C LEU A 196 0.36 9.09 -25.40
N LYS A 197 0.72 8.25 -26.39
CA LYS A 197 -0.13 7.97 -27.55
C LYS A 197 -1.43 7.31 -27.14
N CYS A 198 -1.39 6.29 -26.28
CA CYS A 198 -2.59 5.62 -25.75
C CYS A 198 -3.50 6.61 -25.01
N LEU A 199 -2.95 7.45 -24.14
CA LEU A 199 -3.70 8.48 -23.41
C LEU A 199 -4.42 9.44 -24.35
N LYS A 200 -3.75 9.92 -25.39
CA LYS A 200 -4.32 10.80 -26.41
C LYS A 200 -5.49 10.14 -27.18
N GLU A 201 -5.33 8.86 -27.54
CA GLU A 201 -6.37 8.10 -28.26
C GLU A 201 -7.58 7.77 -27.37
N LEU A 202 -7.38 7.67 -26.05
CA LEU A 202 -8.43 7.42 -25.05
C LEU A 202 -9.08 8.70 -24.49
N SER A 203 -8.62 9.89 -24.90
CA SER A 203 -9.05 11.17 -24.33
C SER A 203 -10.57 11.29 -24.21
N ILE A 204 -11.33 10.99 -25.27
CA ILE A 204 -12.79 11.08 -25.28
C ILE A 204 -13.44 10.11 -24.27
N GLN A 205 -12.89 8.91 -24.12
CA GLN A 205 -13.42 7.92 -23.19
C GLN A 205 -13.12 8.32 -21.73
N LEU A 206 -11.93 8.82 -21.48
CA LEU A 206 -11.52 9.29 -20.15
C LEU A 206 -12.31 10.53 -19.70
N SER A 207 -12.68 11.44 -20.63
CA SER A 207 -13.51 12.61 -20.30
C SER A 207 -14.89 12.22 -19.76
N LYS A 208 -15.45 11.11 -20.23
CA LYS A 208 -16.74 10.60 -19.77
C LYS A 208 -16.69 10.04 -18.35
N MET A 209 -15.51 9.65 -17.86
CA MET A 209 -15.34 9.16 -16.49
C MET A 209 -15.34 10.30 -15.47
N SER A 210 -14.80 11.47 -15.82
CA SER A 210 -14.72 12.64 -14.93
C SER A 210 -16.03 13.45 -14.86
N GLY A 211 -17.04 13.12 -15.65
CA GLY A 211 -18.35 13.77 -15.66
C GLY A 211 -19.42 12.92 -14.97
N LYS A 212 -19.98 13.43 -13.88
CA LYS A 212 -21.16 13.00 -13.09
C LYS A 212 -21.88 11.74 -13.57
N GLU A 213 -22.05 10.77 -12.65
CA GLU A 213 -22.97 9.62 -12.68
C GLU A 213 -23.23 9.01 -14.06
N THR A 214 -22.36 8.15 -14.53
CA THR A 214 -22.67 7.25 -15.63
C THR A 214 -23.43 6.02 -15.09
N ASP A 215 -24.31 5.41 -15.92
CA ASP A 215 -25.02 4.16 -15.58
C ASP A 215 -24.07 3.03 -15.16
N ASP A 216 -22.81 3.04 -15.62
CA ASP A 216 -21.76 2.10 -15.20
C ASP A 216 -21.35 2.32 -13.74
N ASN A 217 -21.31 3.56 -13.24
CA ASN A 217 -21.14 3.85 -11.82
C ASN A 217 -22.30 3.29 -10.99
N LYS A 218 -23.53 3.34 -11.51
CA LYS A 218 -24.72 2.78 -10.87
C LYS A 218 -24.61 1.25 -10.74
N HIS A 219 -24.12 0.59 -11.79
CA HIS A 219 -23.87 -0.85 -11.78
C HIS A 219 -22.75 -1.25 -10.81
N TYR A 220 -21.69 -0.43 -10.72
CA TYR A 220 -20.62 -0.60 -9.74
C TYR A 220 -21.13 -0.37 -8.30
N TYR A 221 -21.94 0.65 -8.05
CA TYR A 221 -22.58 0.87 -6.75
C TYR A 221 -23.58 -0.24 -6.39
N GLU A 222 -24.27 -0.82 -7.37
CA GLU A 222 -25.12 -2.00 -7.16
C GLU A 222 -24.29 -3.23 -6.82
N ILE A 223 -23.18 -3.48 -7.51
CA ILE A 223 -22.24 -4.56 -7.18
C ILE A 223 -21.62 -4.34 -5.80
N GLN A 224 -21.24 -3.11 -5.46
CA GLN A 224 -20.74 -2.77 -4.11
C GLN A 224 -21.83 -2.95 -3.03
N ARG A 225 -23.07 -2.58 -3.32
CA ARG A 225 -24.20 -2.78 -2.42
C ARG A 225 -24.48 -4.27 -2.23
N LEU A 226 -24.50 -5.03 -3.31
CA LEU A 226 -24.65 -6.49 -3.28
C LEU A 226 -23.47 -7.15 -2.57
N SER A 227 -22.23 -6.68 -2.79
CA SER A 227 -21.05 -7.15 -2.06
C SER A 227 -21.15 -6.86 -0.57
N ASN A 228 -21.63 -5.68 -0.18
CA ASN A 228 -21.86 -5.33 1.22
C ASN A 228 -23.05 -6.09 1.83
N GLU A 229 -24.10 -6.36 1.06
CA GLU A 229 -25.23 -7.20 1.48
C GLU A 229 -24.81 -8.67 1.60
N ILE A 230 -23.98 -9.19 0.69
CA ILE A 230 -23.39 -10.53 0.76
C ILE A 230 -22.40 -10.62 1.94
N LEU A 231 -21.68 -9.55 2.25
CA LEU A 231 -20.78 -9.46 3.41
C LEU A 231 -21.54 -9.35 4.73
N SER A 232 -22.78 -8.85 4.73
CA SER A 232 -23.64 -8.75 5.90
C SER A 232 -24.46 -10.02 6.18
N ASP A 233 -24.72 -10.85 5.16
CA ASP A 233 -25.50 -12.09 5.27
C ASP A 233 -24.66 -13.33 4.94
N LYS A 234 -24.27 -14.03 6.00
CA LYS A 234 -24.01 -15.47 6.16
C LYS A 234 -23.38 -16.27 5.00
N PHE A 235 -22.21 -16.83 5.32
CA PHE A 235 -21.62 -18.06 4.77
C PHE A 235 -20.76 -18.01 3.51
N LEU A 236 -19.41 -17.88 3.76
CA LEU A 236 -18.41 -18.65 3.00
C LEU A 236 -17.13 -18.77 3.85
N PRO A 237 -16.42 -19.92 3.89
CA PRO A 237 -15.19 -20.12 4.70
C PRO A 237 -14.07 -19.14 4.41
N ASN A 238 -14.03 -18.57 3.20
CA ASN A 238 -13.04 -17.57 2.77
C ASN A 238 -13.33 -16.17 3.32
N GLN A 239 -14.57 -15.83 3.68
CA GLN A 239 -14.91 -14.57 4.34
C GLN A 239 -14.24 -14.45 5.72
N ILE A 240 -14.11 -15.55 6.46
CA ILE A 240 -13.46 -15.57 7.77
C ILE A 240 -11.99 -15.21 7.64
N TYR A 241 -11.29 -15.67 6.58
CA TYR A 241 -9.89 -15.33 6.33
C TYR A 241 -9.72 -13.85 5.98
N SER A 242 -10.54 -13.34 5.08
CA SER A 242 -10.52 -11.93 4.65
C SER A 242 -10.86 -10.99 5.79
N GLN A 243 -11.91 -11.27 6.58
CA GLN A 243 -12.27 -10.48 7.76
C GLN A 243 -11.18 -10.51 8.83
N SER A 244 -10.48 -11.63 8.96
CA SER A 244 -9.38 -11.78 9.89
C SER A 244 -8.17 -10.93 9.51
N LEU A 245 -7.83 -10.91 8.23
CA LEU A 245 -6.76 -10.08 7.71
C LEU A 245 -7.10 -8.59 7.84
N ILE A 246 -8.34 -8.21 7.51
CA ILE A 246 -8.84 -6.84 7.67
C ILE A 246 -8.70 -6.39 9.12
N LYS A 247 -9.08 -7.23 10.08
CA LYS A 247 -8.97 -6.92 11.50
C LYS A 247 -7.53 -6.68 11.93
N VAL A 248 -6.60 -7.52 11.47
CA VAL A 248 -5.17 -7.35 11.74
C VAL A 248 -4.62 -6.07 11.10
N MET A 249 -5.01 -5.78 9.88
CA MET A 249 -4.60 -4.54 9.20
C MET A 249 -5.19 -3.31 9.90
N GLN A 250 -6.44 -3.37 10.36
CA GLN A 250 -7.05 -2.30 11.15
C GLN A 250 -6.30 -2.09 12.47
N GLU A 251 -5.94 -3.16 13.19
CA GLU A 251 -5.12 -3.08 14.41
C GLU A 251 -3.78 -2.40 14.14
N LYS A 252 -3.11 -2.71 13.03
CA LYS A 252 -1.87 -2.05 12.63
C LYS A 252 -2.08 -0.55 12.36
N ILE A 253 -3.12 -0.20 11.62
CA ILE A 253 -3.46 1.19 11.29
C ILE A 253 -3.70 1.99 12.57
N ASP A 254 -4.57 1.50 13.45
CA ASP A 254 -4.93 2.19 14.70
C ASP A 254 -3.70 2.36 15.60
N PHE A 255 -2.81 1.35 15.63
CA PHE A 255 -1.57 1.43 16.40
C PHE A 255 -0.63 2.50 15.85
N PHE A 256 -0.36 2.51 14.54
CA PHE A 256 0.53 3.51 13.93
C PHE A 256 -0.05 4.91 13.99
N LYS A 257 -1.37 5.06 13.83
CA LYS A 257 -2.06 6.34 14.00
C LYS A 257 -1.89 6.90 15.41
N SER A 258 -2.04 6.05 16.43
CA SER A 258 -1.93 6.45 17.84
C SER A 258 -0.50 6.75 18.29
N ASN A 259 0.50 6.29 17.53
CA ASN A 259 1.92 6.42 17.86
C ASN A 259 2.72 7.15 16.76
N SER A 260 2.06 8.02 16.01
CA SER A 260 2.69 8.86 14.99
C SER A 260 3.89 9.64 15.56
N GLY A 261 4.95 9.78 14.77
CA GLY A 261 6.17 10.47 15.15
C GLY A 261 7.12 9.72 16.09
N LYS A 262 6.81 8.47 16.48
CA LYS A 262 7.71 7.61 17.28
C LYS A 262 8.50 6.63 16.41
N ASN A 263 9.66 6.24 16.90
CA ASN A 263 10.38 5.11 16.31
C ASN A 263 9.53 3.86 16.45
N SER A 264 9.34 3.13 15.36
CA SER A 264 8.41 2.00 15.31
C SER A 264 9.08 0.73 14.80
N ILE A 265 8.51 -0.40 15.21
CA ILE A 265 8.90 -1.74 14.79
C ILE A 265 7.66 -2.47 14.25
N ASP A 266 7.83 -3.15 13.13
CA ASP A 266 6.85 -4.05 12.54
C ASP A 266 7.55 -5.37 12.20
N TYR A 267 7.18 -6.43 12.89
CA TYR A 267 7.71 -7.77 12.65
C TYR A 267 6.57 -8.71 12.26
N ASN A 268 6.72 -9.33 11.10
CA ASN A 268 5.85 -10.39 10.62
C ASN A 268 6.49 -11.75 10.91
N ALA A 269 5.89 -12.51 11.82
CA ALA A 269 6.40 -13.81 12.24
C ALA A 269 6.24 -14.90 11.17
N VAL A 270 5.36 -14.70 10.18
CA VAL A 270 5.10 -15.68 9.12
C VAL A 270 6.16 -15.56 8.03
N SER A 271 6.44 -14.33 7.56
CA SER A 271 7.49 -14.07 6.56
C SER A 271 8.88 -13.95 7.16
N GLY A 272 9.00 -13.81 8.48
CA GLY A 272 10.26 -13.51 9.16
C GLY A 272 10.79 -12.11 8.85
N GLN A 273 9.95 -11.21 8.35
CA GLN A 273 10.35 -9.86 7.96
C GLN A 273 10.22 -8.88 9.12
N LEU A 274 11.26 -8.07 9.29
CA LEU A 274 11.30 -6.98 10.24
C LEU A 274 11.53 -5.65 9.53
N THR A 275 10.75 -4.64 9.92
CA THR A 275 10.96 -3.26 9.51
C THR A 275 11.05 -2.37 10.74
N ILE A 276 12.11 -1.57 10.86
CA ILE A 276 12.25 -0.52 11.88
C ILE A 276 12.26 0.82 11.18
N LEU A 277 11.44 1.73 11.71
CA LEU A 277 11.31 3.10 11.23
C LEU A 277 11.69 4.06 12.36
N ASN A 278 12.40 5.14 12.04
CA ASN A 278 12.56 6.27 12.96
C ASN A 278 11.28 7.12 13.03
N GLY A 279 11.24 8.07 13.96
CA GLY A 279 10.11 9.00 14.10
C GLY A 279 9.84 9.88 12.87
N GLU A 280 10.79 9.94 11.94
CA GLU A 280 10.66 10.60 10.64
C GLU A 280 10.29 9.60 9.51
N TYR A 281 9.89 8.39 9.89
CA TYR A 281 9.51 7.28 8.97
C TYR A 281 10.61 6.85 8.00
N GLN A 282 11.88 7.05 8.38
CA GLN A 282 12.99 6.47 7.63
C GLN A 282 13.16 5.02 8.04
N ILE A 283 13.33 4.14 7.06
CA ILE A 283 13.67 2.75 7.30
C ILE A 283 15.10 2.71 7.85
N LEU A 284 15.23 2.48 9.15
CA LEU A 284 16.51 2.29 9.80
C LEU A 284 17.06 0.90 9.54
N CYS A 285 16.18 -0.09 9.46
CA CYS A 285 16.54 -1.46 9.18
C CYS A 285 15.39 -2.21 8.54
N GLN A 286 15.70 -3.02 7.53
CA GLN A 286 14.81 -4.03 6.98
C GLN A 286 15.60 -5.33 6.86
N ARG A 287 15.07 -6.42 7.39
CA ARG A 287 15.65 -7.75 7.36
C ARG A 287 14.60 -8.79 7.01
N ASP A 288 14.98 -9.77 6.21
CA ASP A 288 14.13 -10.89 5.82
C ASP A 288 14.61 -12.17 6.51
N ASN A 289 13.72 -13.14 6.65
CA ASN A 289 13.98 -14.48 7.18
C ASN A 289 14.53 -14.51 8.61
N LEU A 290 14.15 -13.54 9.45
CA LEU A 290 14.56 -13.52 10.85
C LEU A 290 13.79 -14.53 11.67
N ASN A 291 14.54 -15.40 12.35
CA ASN A 291 14.01 -16.19 13.44
C ASN A 291 13.80 -15.30 14.68
N PHE A 292 13.24 -15.86 15.74
CA PHE A 292 12.97 -15.19 17.03
C PHE A 292 14.20 -14.51 17.70
N ASN A 293 15.39 -14.56 17.10
CA ASN A 293 16.60 -13.87 17.54
C ASN A 293 16.70 -12.40 17.07
N LEU A 294 15.58 -11.88 16.56
CA LEU A 294 15.37 -10.53 16.09
C LEU A 294 16.12 -9.45 16.88
N PHE A 295 15.95 -9.46 18.18
CA PHE A 295 16.50 -8.41 19.06
C PHE A 295 18.02 -8.49 19.22
N LYS A 296 18.66 -9.64 18.99
CA LYS A 296 20.12 -9.76 19.02
C LYS A 296 20.80 -8.99 17.89
N GLU A 297 20.18 -8.92 16.74
CA GLU A 297 20.73 -8.19 15.59
C GLU A 297 20.73 -6.67 15.81
N PHE A 298 19.95 -6.18 16.78
CA PHE A 298 19.91 -4.78 17.19
C PHE A 298 20.81 -4.47 18.39
N GLY A 299 21.75 -5.36 18.70
CA GLY A 299 22.66 -5.17 19.82
C GLY A 299 21.96 -5.18 21.19
N VAL A 300 20.77 -5.77 21.26
CA VAL A 300 20.07 -6.06 22.52
C VAL A 300 20.79 -7.23 23.20
N ASN A 301 21.11 -7.08 24.48
CA ASN A 301 21.80 -8.13 25.23
C ASN A 301 20.94 -9.37 25.44
N GLU A 302 21.56 -10.51 25.71
CA GLU A 302 20.89 -11.81 25.82
C GLU A 302 19.81 -11.83 26.92
N GLU A 303 20.08 -11.15 28.06
CA GLU A 303 19.15 -11.10 29.19
C GLU A 303 17.84 -10.37 28.81
N ASP A 304 17.98 -9.21 28.15
CA ASP A 304 16.82 -8.44 27.67
C ASP A 304 16.05 -9.20 26.57
N VAL A 305 16.76 -9.91 25.68
CA VAL A 305 16.11 -10.78 24.66
C VAL A 305 15.28 -11.87 25.34
N GLN A 306 15.81 -12.51 26.38
CA GLN A 306 15.05 -13.54 27.13
C GLN A 306 13.87 -12.92 27.88
N CYS A 307 14.04 -11.74 28.45
CA CYS A 307 12.94 -11.01 29.09
C CYS A 307 11.79 -10.73 28.11
N ILE A 308 12.12 -10.21 26.90
CA ILE A 308 11.12 -9.97 25.86
C ILE A 308 10.43 -11.28 25.45
N ARG A 309 11.17 -12.37 25.28
CA ARG A 309 10.60 -13.69 24.97
C ARG A 309 9.58 -14.14 26.02
N VAL A 310 9.94 -14.06 27.29
CA VAL A 310 9.04 -14.42 28.39
C VAL A 310 7.76 -13.58 28.36
N LEU A 311 7.90 -12.27 28.14
CA LEU A 311 6.77 -11.35 28.02
C LEU A 311 5.89 -11.68 26.82
N LEU A 312 6.49 -11.98 25.66
CA LEU A 312 5.75 -12.38 24.46
C LEU A 312 4.97 -13.70 24.66
N HIS A 313 5.55 -14.67 25.36
CA HIS A 313 4.85 -15.91 25.72
C HIS A 313 3.65 -15.71 26.65
N GLN A 314 3.59 -14.60 27.38
CA GLN A 314 2.47 -14.24 28.24
C GLN A 314 1.34 -13.53 27.48
N THR A 315 1.58 -13.15 26.21
CA THR A 315 0.54 -12.53 25.40
C THR A 315 -0.46 -13.54 24.87
N SER A 316 -1.63 -13.05 24.57
CA SER A 316 -2.74 -13.83 23.98
C SER A 316 -3.63 -12.91 23.16
N VAL A 317 -4.63 -13.48 22.50
CA VAL A 317 -5.66 -12.70 21.77
C VAL A 317 -6.35 -11.66 22.69
N GLN A 318 -6.43 -11.93 23.99
CA GLN A 318 -7.08 -11.05 24.98
C GLN A 318 -6.09 -10.08 25.64
N ASN A 319 -4.80 -10.44 25.71
CA ASN A 319 -3.75 -9.62 26.32
C ASN A 319 -2.61 -9.44 25.30
N LYS A 320 -2.71 -8.40 24.50
CA LYS A 320 -1.82 -8.17 23.35
C LYS A 320 -0.65 -7.24 23.64
N GLU A 321 -0.72 -6.44 24.69
CA GLU A 321 0.27 -5.40 24.95
C GLU A 321 1.32 -5.85 25.96
N ILE A 322 2.57 -5.55 25.66
CA ILE A 322 3.69 -5.67 26.59
C ILE A 322 4.53 -4.39 26.58
N SER A 323 5.14 -4.12 27.72
CA SER A 323 6.10 -3.01 27.84
C SER A 323 7.39 -3.56 28.44
N ALA A 324 8.50 -3.20 27.84
CA ALA A 324 9.83 -3.58 28.31
C ALA A 324 10.77 -2.38 28.25
N THR A 325 11.77 -2.38 29.13
CA THR A 325 12.92 -1.48 29.03
C THR A 325 14.13 -2.32 28.72
N ILE A 326 14.82 -2.03 27.64
CA ILE A 326 15.93 -2.81 27.12
C ILE A 326 17.17 -1.94 26.94
N LYS A 327 18.33 -2.56 27.01
CA LYS A 327 19.59 -1.95 26.64
C LYS A 327 20.02 -2.44 25.27
N ALA A 328 20.13 -1.52 24.33
CA ALA A 328 20.60 -1.84 22.98
C ALA A 328 21.83 -1.01 22.64
N THR A 329 22.72 -1.59 21.83
CA THR A 329 23.93 -0.93 21.34
C THR A 329 23.82 -0.74 19.85
N VAL A 330 23.66 0.51 19.42
CA VAL A 330 23.56 0.90 18.00
C VAL A 330 24.79 1.75 17.68
N GLU A 331 25.55 1.39 16.65
CA GLU A 331 26.73 2.14 16.20
C GLU A 331 27.73 2.46 17.32
N ASN A 332 28.04 1.47 18.19
CA ASN A 332 28.89 1.61 19.36
C ASN A 332 28.36 2.52 20.48
N ASN A 333 27.12 2.97 20.39
CA ASN A 333 26.48 3.77 21.43
C ASN A 333 25.43 2.92 22.17
N SER A 334 25.67 2.68 23.47
CA SER A 334 24.79 1.85 24.29
C SER A 334 23.77 2.73 25.00
N GLN A 335 22.50 2.52 24.71
CA GLN A 335 21.39 3.30 25.24
C GLN A 335 20.28 2.41 25.79
N MET A 336 19.51 2.97 26.74
CA MET A 336 18.29 2.34 27.25
C MET A 336 17.11 2.79 26.41
N TYR A 337 16.28 1.83 26.01
CA TYR A 337 15.07 2.06 25.26
C TYR A 337 13.87 1.53 26.02
N ARG A 338 12.79 2.31 26.05
CA ARG A 338 11.49 1.85 26.52
C ARG A 338 10.69 1.43 25.28
N MET A 339 10.28 0.17 25.26
CA MET A 339 9.48 -0.40 24.17
C MET A 339 8.05 -0.66 24.65
N LYS A 340 7.09 -0.37 23.80
CA LYS A 340 5.73 -0.87 23.92
C LYS A 340 5.43 -1.68 22.68
N LEU A 341 5.15 -2.95 22.86
CA LEU A 341 4.89 -3.90 21.78
C LEU A 341 3.43 -4.37 21.85
N HIS A 342 2.84 -4.54 20.67
CA HIS A 342 1.51 -5.08 20.50
C HIS A 342 1.59 -6.32 19.61
N THR A 343 1.16 -7.45 20.14
CA THR A 343 1.18 -8.72 19.40
C THR A 343 -0.02 -8.86 18.51
N LEU A 344 0.20 -9.37 17.32
CA LEU A 344 -0.82 -9.59 16.31
C LEU A 344 -1.16 -11.08 16.27
N TRP A 345 -2.44 -11.38 16.27
CA TRP A 345 -2.97 -12.75 16.34
C TRP A 345 -3.93 -13.01 15.19
N SER A 346 -3.79 -14.17 14.57
CA SER A 346 -4.76 -14.64 13.59
C SER A 346 -6.07 -15.02 14.29
N PRO A 347 -7.20 -14.44 13.90
CA PRO A 347 -8.50 -14.85 14.41
C PRO A 347 -8.91 -16.27 13.98
N LEU A 348 -8.18 -16.87 13.02
CA LEU A 348 -8.50 -18.17 12.43
C LEU A 348 -7.86 -19.36 13.15
N LYS A 349 -6.79 -19.12 13.91
CA LYS A 349 -6.08 -20.18 14.64
C LYS A 349 -6.08 -19.86 16.12
N LYS A 350 -6.43 -20.81 16.96
CA LYS A 350 -6.54 -20.63 18.40
C LYS A 350 -5.25 -20.11 19.06
N ASP A 351 -4.08 -20.33 18.47
CA ASP A 351 -2.77 -19.85 18.91
C ASP A 351 -1.95 -19.28 17.75
N GLY A 352 -2.65 -18.62 16.81
CA GLY A 352 -2.08 -18.11 15.58
C GLY A 352 -1.37 -16.77 15.74
N TYR A 353 -0.25 -16.73 16.45
CA TYR A 353 0.63 -15.58 16.49
C TYR A 353 1.17 -15.27 15.09
N ILE A 354 1.00 -14.02 14.65
CA ILE A 354 1.37 -13.57 13.29
C ILE A 354 2.41 -12.47 13.28
N GLY A 355 2.66 -11.81 14.41
CA GLY A 355 3.71 -10.79 14.45
C GLY A 355 3.61 -9.83 15.61
N ILE A 356 4.44 -8.79 15.54
CA ILE A 356 4.54 -7.73 16.54
C ILE A 356 4.58 -6.40 15.81
N ILE A 357 3.82 -5.43 16.33
CA ILE A 357 4.05 -4.02 16.04
C ILE A 357 4.40 -3.32 17.34
N GLY A 358 5.20 -2.27 17.27
CA GLY A 358 5.61 -1.58 18.47
C GLY A 358 6.21 -0.21 18.21
N TYR A 359 6.44 0.50 19.27
CA TYR A 359 7.27 1.71 19.26
C TYR A 359 8.28 1.67 20.38
N PHE A 360 9.33 2.46 20.20
CA PHE A 360 10.37 2.59 21.22
C PHE A 360 10.88 4.03 21.28
N ASP A 361 11.21 4.44 22.51
CA ASP A 361 11.76 5.75 22.80
C ASP A 361 13.02 5.58 23.66
N THR A 362 13.96 6.49 23.52
CA THR A 362 15.14 6.54 24.41
C THR A 362 14.71 6.94 25.83
N VAL A 363 15.20 6.22 26.81
CA VAL A 363 15.04 6.61 28.22
C VAL A 363 16.08 7.70 28.51
N LYS A 364 15.59 8.90 28.79
CA LYS A 364 16.45 10.02 29.23
C LYS A 364 16.94 9.79 30.65
#